data_6b7f9e46ca4f79355258c1add88785dd
#
_entry.id   6b7f9e46ca4f79355258c1add88785dd
#
_cell.length_a   1.000
_cell.length_b   1.000
_cell.length_c   1.000
_cell.angle_alpha   90.00
_cell.angle_beta   90.00
_cell.angle_gamma   90.00
#
_symmetry.space_group_name_H-M   'P 1'
#
loop_
_entity.id
_entity.type
_entity.pdbx_description
1 polymer ?
#
loop_
_entity_poly.entity_id
_entity_poly.type
_entity_poly.pdbx_seq_one_letter_code
_entity_poly.pdbx_strand_id
1 'polypeptide(L)'
;GRIRRQRQMCIRDSFIYNKNTELISIFYEVKNTFGEQHTYIFKAQDEKTVQNKCKKKFYVSPFIEMDCEYHFKTLNPREQLSVVINQNDKDGKLLFASQDGVSKDFNNKNLILSYLTHPLMTFKIIGAIHYEAFKLWAKRIKLIAKKIKLKNNITTESK
;
A
#
# COMPACT_ATOMS: atom_id res chain seq x y z
N GLY A 1 -2.30 -15.93 9.54
CA GLY A 1 -2.43 -16.00 8.08
C GLY A 1 -1.89 -14.74 7.41
N ARG A 2 -0.83 -14.89 6.64
CA ARG A 2 -0.16 -13.75 6.00
C ARG A 2 -0.96 -13.29 4.77
N ILE A 3 -1.70 -12.20 4.87
CA ILE A 3 -2.38 -11.54 3.74
C ILE A 3 -1.35 -10.69 2.99
N ARG A 4 -0.44 -11.31 2.27
CA ARG A 4 0.66 -10.59 1.59
C ARG A 4 0.30 -10.00 0.22
N ARG A 5 -0.72 -10.50 -0.49
CA ARG A 5 -0.95 -10.18 -1.90
C ARG A 5 -2.14 -9.26 -2.19
N GLN A 6 -3.03 -9.04 -1.26
CA GLN A 6 -4.27 -8.29 -1.50
C GLN A 6 -4.09 -6.78 -1.69
N ARG A 7 -2.96 -6.21 -1.31
CA ARG A 7 -2.80 -4.75 -1.17
C ARG A 7 -2.09 -4.05 -2.31
N GLN A 8 -1.33 -4.73 -3.13
CA GLN A 8 -0.59 -4.08 -4.22
C GLN A 8 -1.50 -3.42 -5.26
N MET A 9 -2.70 -3.94 -5.50
CA MET A 9 -3.67 -3.30 -6.40
C MET A 9 -4.46 -2.15 -5.77
N CYS A 10 -4.49 -2.05 -4.44
CA CYS A 10 -5.24 -1.04 -3.70
C CYS A 10 -4.38 0.13 -3.23
N ILE A 11 -3.07 0.09 -3.45
CA ILE A 11 -2.13 1.14 -3.03
C ILE A 11 -1.34 1.60 -4.25
N ARG A 12 -1.26 2.92 -4.41
CA ARG A 12 -0.39 3.59 -5.39
C ARG A 12 0.51 4.56 -4.65
N ASP A 13 1.82 4.39 -4.82
CA ASP A 13 2.82 5.26 -4.25
C ASP A 13 3.26 6.28 -5.30
N SER A 14 3.30 7.57 -4.92
CA SER A 14 3.77 8.64 -5.77
C SER A 14 4.88 9.40 -5.05
N PHE A 15 6.01 9.54 -5.71
CA PHE A 15 7.21 10.19 -5.18
C PHE A 15 7.36 11.55 -5.83
N ILE A 16 7.38 12.61 -5.03
CA ILE A 16 7.43 13.99 -5.49
C ILE A 16 8.85 14.56 -5.27
N TYR A 17 9.47 14.98 -6.35
CA TYR A 17 10.81 15.55 -6.35
C TYR A 17 10.77 17.04 -6.66
N ASN A 18 11.71 17.80 -6.10
CA ASN A 18 11.94 19.19 -6.47
C ASN A 18 12.75 19.30 -7.78
N LYS A 19 13.05 20.54 -8.21
CA LYS A 19 13.84 20.79 -9.43
C LYS A 19 15.28 20.26 -9.33
N ASN A 20 15.79 20.05 -8.11
CA ASN A 20 17.13 19.51 -7.86
C ASN A 20 17.14 17.98 -7.74
N THR A 21 16.02 17.30 -8.10
CA THR A 21 15.86 15.85 -7.96
C THR A 21 15.90 15.30 -6.52
N GLU A 22 15.65 16.16 -5.52
CA GLU A 22 15.54 15.77 -4.13
C GLU A 22 14.11 15.37 -3.81
N LEU A 23 13.92 14.26 -3.10
CA LEU A 23 12.60 13.76 -2.69
C LEU A 23 12.03 14.66 -1.59
N ILE A 24 10.92 15.35 -1.87
CA ILE A 24 10.27 16.28 -0.93
C ILE A 24 8.99 15.75 -0.31
N SER A 25 8.32 14.81 -0.96
CA SER A 25 7.07 14.25 -0.43
C SER A 25 6.78 12.86 -1.01
N ILE A 26 6.04 12.05 -0.24
CA ILE A 26 5.54 10.76 -0.68
C ILE A 26 4.03 10.73 -0.44
N PHE A 27 3.26 10.31 -1.46
CA PHE A 27 1.83 10.13 -1.41
C PHE A 27 1.51 8.64 -1.47
N TYR A 28 0.83 8.12 -0.45
CA TYR A 28 0.32 6.76 -0.44
C TYR A 28 -1.20 6.82 -0.66
N GLU A 29 -1.62 6.49 -1.87
CA GLU A 29 -3.03 6.44 -2.25
C GLU A 29 -3.57 5.04 -2.02
N VAL A 30 -4.55 4.94 -1.14
CA VAL A 30 -5.17 3.67 -0.78
C VAL A 30 -6.60 3.64 -1.30
N LYS A 31 -6.96 2.58 -2.04
CA LYS A 31 -8.32 2.32 -2.52
C LYS A 31 -8.93 1.14 -1.79
N ASN A 32 -10.23 1.17 -1.60
CA ASN A 32 -10.99 0.02 -1.13
C ASN A 32 -11.80 -0.62 -2.26
N THR A 33 -12.42 -1.77 -1.97
CA THR A 33 -13.28 -2.49 -2.93
C THR A 33 -14.63 -1.79 -3.17
N PHE A 34 -14.94 -0.74 -2.41
CA PHE A 34 -16.18 0.04 -2.52
C PHE A 34 -16.04 1.25 -3.43
N GLY A 35 -14.91 1.40 -4.15
CA GLY A 35 -14.64 2.51 -5.06
C GLY A 35 -14.21 3.81 -4.38
N GLU A 36 -13.93 3.78 -3.08
CA GLU A 36 -13.42 4.95 -2.35
C GLU A 36 -11.88 4.97 -2.35
N GLN A 37 -11.32 6.16 -2.24
CA GLN A 37 -9.88 6.41 -2.18
C GLN A 37 -9.55 7.38 -1.06
N HIS A 38 -8.40 7.14 -0.42
CA HIS A 38 -7.82 8.04 0.57
C HIS A 38 -6.31 8.17 0.35
N THR A 39 -5.79 9.38 0.47
CA THR A 39 -4.37 9.70 0.25
C THR A 39 -3.72 10.16 1.54
N TYR A 40 -2.68 9.45 1.94
CA TYR A 40 -1.78 9.86 3.02
C TYR A 40 -0.59 10.59 2.40
N ILE A 41 -0.34 11.83 2.83
CA ILE A 41 0.75 12.68 2.33
C ILE A 41 1.77 12.88 3.45
N PHE A 42 3.00 12.53 3.17
CA PHE A 42 4.12 12.73 4.07
C PHE A 42 5.20 13.59 3.43
N LYS A 43 5.79 14.50 4.22
CA LYS A 43 6.99 15.20 3.82
C LYS A 43 8.19 14.25 3.88
N ALA A 44 9.09 14.37 2.94
CA ALA A 44 10.38 13.69 2.91
C ALA A 44 11.52 14.72 2.89
N GLN A 45 12.69 14.33 3.39
CA GLN A 45 13.87 15.19 3.46
C GLN A 45 15.05 14.56 2.72
N ASP A 46 14.82 14.08 1.51
CA ASP A 46 15.81 13.38 0.64
C ASP A 46 16.71 12.36 1.37
N GLU A 47 16.20 11.76 2.42
CA GLU A 47 16.88 10.71 3.17
C GLU A 47 16.92 9.43 2.34
N LYS A 48 17.98 8.61 2.52
CA LYS A 48 18.07 7.30 1.88
C LYS A 48 16.88 6.40 2.23
N THR A 49 16.37 6.51 3.45
CA THR A 49 15.21 5.77 3.94
C THR A 49 14.28 6.70 4.68
N VAL A 50 13.07 6.85 4.18
CA VAL A 50 12.00 7.66 4.80
C VAL A 50 11.15 6.75 5.67
N GLN A 51 10.91 7.16 6.92
CA GLN A 51 10.03 6.45 7.85
C GLN A 51 8.91 7.38 8.31
N ASN A 52 7.67 6.92 8.15
CA ASN A 52 6.48 7.69 8.50
C ASN A 52 5.50 6.83 9.28
N LYS A 53 4.71 7.48 10.14
CA LYS A 53 3.64 6.83 10.91
C LYS A 53 2.37 7.65 10.82
N CYS A 54 1.23 6.98 10.77
CA CYS A 54 -0.05 7.65 10.90
C CYS A 54 -1.14 6.71 11.42
N LYS A 55 -2.15 7.29 12.05
CA LYS A 55 -3.36 6.54 12.42
C LYS A 55 -4.16 6.19 11.18
N LYS A 56 -4.73 4.98 11.18
CA LYS A 56 -5.62 4.54 10.10
C LYS A 56 -6.90 5.38 10.10
N LYS A 57 -7.11 6.15 9.02
CA LYS A 57 -8.31 6.98 8.84
C LYS A 57 -9.25 6.43 7.77
N PHE A 58 -8.82 5.41 7.03
CA PHE A 58 -9.55 4.86 5.90
C PHE A 58 -9.96 3.41 6.09
N TYR A 59 -11.25 3.11 5.82
CA TYR A 59 -11.79 1.76 5.87
C TYR A 59 -11.45 0.99 4.60
N VAL A 60 -10.51 0.06 4.70
CA VAL A 60 -10.01 -0.71 3.55
C VAL A 60 -10.62 -2.09 3.46
N SER A 61 -10.89 -2.73 4.59
CA SER A 61 -11.32 -4.13 4.64
C SER A 61 -12.29 -4.36 5.79
N PRO A 62 -13.34 -5.18 5.59
CA PRO A 62 -14.28 -5.55 6.64
C PRO A 62 -13.69 -6.48 7.71
N PHE A 63 -12.45 -6.92 7.55
CA PHE A 63 -11.78 -7.85 8.47
C PHE A 63 -10.77 -7.17 9.40
N ILE A 64 -10.58 -5.86 9.28
CA ILE A 64 -9.56 -5.12 10.03
C ILE A 64 -10.17 -3.88 10.66
N GLU A 65 -10.03 -3.74 11.97
CA GLU A 65 -10.52 -2.61 12.74
C GLU A 65 -9.90 -1.27 12.33
N MET A 66 -10.55 -0.17 12.73
CA MET A 66 -10.07 1.19 12.44
C MET A 66 -9.02 1.65 13.44
N ASP A 67 -9.02 1.12 14.67
CA ASP A 67 -8.05 1.50 15.71
C ASP A 67 -6.69 0.82 15.47
N CYS A 68 -6.02 1.26 14.42
CA CYS A 68 -4.74 0.76 13.97
C CYS A 68 -3.82 1.90 13.54
N GLU A 69 -2.53 1.66 13.56
CA GLU A 69 -1.49 2.56 13.11
C GLU A 69 -0.73 1.97 11.91
N TYR A 70 -0.49 2.79 10.90
CA TYR A 70 0.39 2.45 9.78
C TYR A 70 1.81 2.95 10.03
N HIS A 71 2.79 2.10 9.79
CA HIS A 71 4.20 2.42 9.77
C HIS A 71 4.73 2.16 8.37
N PHE A 72 5.13 3.22 7.70
CA PHE A 72 5.71 3.19 6.36
C PHE A 72 7.23 3.27 6.48
N LYS A 73 7.94 2.43 5.77
CA LYS A 73 9.38 2.52 5.58
C LYS A 73 9.68 2.40 4.09
N THR A 74 10.16 3.48 3.49
CA THR A 74 10.37 3.58 2.06
C THR A 74 11.82 3.93 1.77
N LEU A 75 12.48 3.12 0.96
CA LEU A 75 13.76 3.45 0.37
C LEU A 75 13.53 4.48 -0.73
N ASN A 76 14.30 5.60 -0.73
CA ASN A 76 14.21 6.60 -1.78
C ASN A 76 14.47 5.95 -3.15
N PRO A 77 13.48 5.92 -4.06
CA PRO A 77 13.58 5.14 -5.29
C PRO A 77 14.53 5.83 -6.28
N ARG A 78 15.71 5.24 -6.44
CA ARG A 78 16.69 5.58 -7.48
C ARG A 78 16.90 4.34 -8.37
N GLU A 79 17.84 3.48 -8.04
CA GLU A 79 18.07 2.21 -8.72
C GLU A 79 17.19 1.07 -8.15
N GLN A 80 16.84 1.18 -6.87
CA GLN A 80 16.05 0.20 -6.15
C GLN A 80 14.84 0.88 -5.50
N LEU A 81 13.69 0.24 -5.59
CA LEU A 81 12.47 0.58 -4.87
C LEU A 81 12.27 -0.44 -3.74
N SER A 82 12.05 0.04 -2.54
CA SER A 82 11.54 -0.80 -1.44
C SER A 82 10.55 0.01 -0.61
N VAL A 83 9.32 -0.48 -0.54
CA VAL A 83 8.26 0.10 0.28
C VAL A 83 7.78 -0.97 1.23
N VAL A 84 7.86 -0.72 2.52
CA VAL A 84 7.39 -1.62 3.58
C VAL A 84 6.31 -0.91 4.37
N ILE A 85 5.16 -1.56 4.51
CA ILE A 85 4.01 -1.07 5.27
C ILE A 85 3.70 -2.08 6.37
N ASN A 86 3.82 -1.66 7.62
CA ASN A 86 3.34 -2.40 8.76
C ASN A 86 2.05 -1.76 9.25
N GLN A 87 1.07 -2.57 9.58
CA GLN A 87 -0.12 -2.14 10.30
C GLN A 87 -0.14 -2.81 11.65
N ASN A 88 -0.20 -2.01 12.69
CA ASN A 88 -0.23 -2.47 14.07
C ASN A 88 -1.59 -2.11 14.70
N ASP A 89 -2.05 -2.96 15.61
CA ASP A 89 -3.16 -2.72 16.51
C ASP A 89 -2.66 -2.78 17.97
N LYS A 90 -3.58 -2.87 18.93
CA LYS A 90 -3.26 -2.96 20.36
C LYS A 90 -2.52 -4.24 20.75
N ASP A 91 -2.75 -5.31 19.99
CA ASP A 91 -2.17 -6.64 20.23
C ASP A 91 -0.83 -6.84 19.47
N GLY A 92 -0.43 -5.85 18.69
CA GLY A 92 0.85 -5.83 17.98
C GLY A 92 0.72 -5.77 16.47
N LYS A 93 1.59 -6.49 15.75
CA LYS A 93 1.68 -6.43 14.28
C LYS A 93 0.57 -7.25 13.62
N LEU A 94 -0.41 -6.57 13.08
CA LEU A 94 -1.56 -7.17 12.40
C LEU A 94 -1.25 -7.53 10.94
N LEU A 95 -0.52 -6.66 10.23
CA LEU A 95 -0.26 -6.86 8.83
C LEU A 95 1.12 -6.31 8.41
N PHE A 96 1.71 -7.05 7.49
CA PHE A 96 2.93 -6.68 6.81
C PHE A 96 2.73 -6.74 5.29
N ALA A 97 3.09 -5.68 4.60
CA ALA A 97 3.16 -5.65 3.14
C ALA A 97 4.51 -5.07 2.73
N SER A 98 5.12 -5.64 1.70
CA SER A 98 6.32 -5.08 1.07
C SER A 98 6.21 -5.12 -0.44
N GLN A 99 6.80 -4.13 -1.07
CA GLN A 99 6.99 -4.05 -2.51
C GLN A 99 8.45 -3.70 -2.76
N ASP A 100 9.14 -4.56 -3.48
CA ASP A 100 10.55 -4.39 -3.83
C ASP A 100 10.70 -4.47 -5.35
N GLY A 101 11.59 -3.67 -5.90
CA GLY A 101 11.86 -3.63 -7.33
C GLY A 101 13.24 -3.06 -7.65
N VAL A 102 13.73 -3.37 -8.84
CA VAL A 102 14.96 -2.84 -9.40
C VAL A 102 14.63 -2.11 -10.69
N SER A 103 15.20 -0.92 -10.86
CA SER A 103 15.06 -0.13 -12.09
C SER A 103 15.62 -0.89 -13.28
N LYS A 104 14.91 -0.84 -14.40
CA LYS A 104 15.34 -1.38 -15.69
C LYS A 104 15.12 -0.35 -16.78
N ASP A 105 15.95 -0.36 -17.80
CA ASP A 105 15.78 0.51 -18.95
C ASP A 105 14.43 0.31 -19.61
N PHE A 106 13.77 1.42 -19.92
CA PHE A 106 12.48 1.42 -20.59
C PHE A 106 12.69 1.22 -22.10
N ASN A 107 12.70 -0.04 -22.52
CA ASN A 107 12.83 -0.44 -23.92
C ASN A 107 11.88 -1.59 -24.27
N ASN A 108 11.64 -1.79 -25.56
CA ASN A 108 10.69 -2.80 -26.06
C ASN A 108 11.05 -4.22 -25.59
N LYS A 109 12.33 -4.56 -25.51
CA LYS A 109 12.80 -5.87 -25.06
C LYS A 109 12.39 -6.13 -23.61
N ASN A 110 12.66 -5.18 -22.71
CA ASN A 110 12.32 -5.31 -21.29
C ASN A 110 10.80 -5.31 -21.06
N LEU A 111 10.04 -4.54 -21.86
CA LEU A 111 8.57 -4.55 -21.82
C LEU A 111 8.00 -5.91 -22.23
N ILE A 112 8.43 -6.46 -23.37
CA ILE A 112 7.99 -7.77 -23.84
C ILE A 112 8.37 -8.86 -22.84
N LEU A 113 9.60 -8.83 -22.34
CA LEU A 113 10.07 -9.78 -21.33
C LEU A 113 9.23 -9.70 -20.05
N SER A 114 8.92 -8.49 -19.57
CA SER A 114 8.07 -8.28 -18.40
C SER A 114 6.66 -8.84 -18.61
N TYR A 115 6.06 -8.62 -19.79
CA TYR A 115 4.76 -9.16 -20.13
C TYR A 115 4.76 -10.69 -20.18
N LEU A 116 5.79 -11.31 -20.77
CA LEU A 116 5.91 -12.76 -20.89
C LEU A 116 6.21 -13.44 -19.54
N THR A 117 6.99 -12.79 -18.68
CA THR A 117 7.34 -13.34 -17.36
C THR A 117 6.20 -13.18 -16.33
N HIS A 118 5.30 -12.20 -16.53
CA HIS A 118 4.19 -11.92 -15.63
C HIS A 118 2.82 -11.98 -16.34
N PRO A 119 2.52 -13.05 -17.09
CA PRO A 119 1.27 -13.12 -17.82
C PRO A 119 0.10 -13.17 -16.86
N LEU A 120 -0.99 -12.49 -17.24
CA LEU A 120 -2.25 -12.50 -16.48
C LEU A 120 -2.11 -12.08 -15.01
N MET A 121 -1.14 -11.20 -14.69
CA MET A 121 -0.86 -10.76 -13.32
C MET A 121 -2.13 -10.24 -12.62
N THR A 122 -2.94 -9.44 -13.30
CA THR A 122 -4.19 -8.90 -12.77
C THR A 122 -5.16 -9.99 -12.36
N PHE A 123 -5.36 -11.01 -13.19
CA PHE A 123 -6.25 -12.13 -12.86
C PHE A 123 -5.72 -12.96 -11.68
N LYS A 124 -4.42 -13.18 -11.61
CA LYS A 124 -3.79 -13.86 -10.47
C LYS A 124 -4.01 -13.10 -9.17
N ILE A 125 -3.89 -11.76 -9.19
CA ILE A 125 -4.10 -10.92 -8.02
C ILE A 125 -5.58 -10.93 -7.61
N ILE A 126 -6.51 -10.74 -8.55
CA ILE A 126 -7.96 -10.79 -8.29
C ILE A 126 -8.35 -12.14 -7.69
N GLY A 127 -7.90 -13.24 -8.30
CA GLY A 127 -8.15 -14.59 -7.79
C GLY A 127 -7.61 -14.80 -6.37
N ALA A 128 -6.39 -14.30 -6.09
CA ALA A 128 -5.82 -14.37 -4.76
C ALA A 128 -6.61 -13.56 -3.72
N ILE A 129 -7.14 -12.38 -4.10
CA ILE A 129 -8.00 -11.56 -3.22
C ILE A 129 -9.27 -12.33 -2.82
N HIS A 130 -9.97 -12.90 -3.80
CA HIS A 130 -11.20 -13.65 -3.55
C HIS A 130 -10.94 -14.93 -2.75
N TYR A 131 -9.85 -15.62 -3.04
CA TYR A 131 -9.45 -16.83 -2.30
C TYR A 131 -9.15 -16.50 -0.82
N GLU A 132 -8.41 -15.45 -0.52
CA GLU A 132 -8.15 -15.06 0.87
C GLU A 132 -9.42 -14.56 1.57
N ALA A 133 -10.29 -13.82 0.88
CA ALA A 133 -11.58 -13.41 1.43
C ALA A 133 -12.47 -14.64 1.75
N PHE A 134 -12.52 -15.63 0.88
CA PHE A 134 -13.22 -16.88 1.12
C PHE A 134 -12.67 -17.65 2.33
N LYS A 135 -11.33 -17.73 2.48
CA LYS A 135 -10.69 -18.34 3.65
C LYS A 135 -11.06 -17.65 4.96
N LEU A 136 -11.10 -16.31 4.97
CA LEU A 136 -11.48 -15.53 6.14
C LEU A 136 -12.97 -15.75 6.49
N TRP A 137 -13.82 -15.77 5.47
CA TRP A 137 -15.24 -16.10 5.64
C TRP A 137 -15.45 -17.52 6.18
N ALA A 138 -14.77 -18.53 5.62
CA ALA A 138 -14.83 -19.91 6.08
C ALA A 138 -14.36 -20.07 7.55
N LYS A 139 -13.41 -19.24 7.98
CA LYS A 139 -12.96 -19.17 9.38
C LYS A 139 -13.94 -18.40 10.29
N ARG A 140 -15.09 -17.97 9.80
CA ARG A 140 -16.12 -17.23 10.54
C ARG A 140 -15.60 -15.97 11.23
N ILE A 141 -14.61 -15.29 10.63
CA ILE A 141 -14.10 -14.04 11.17
C ILE A 141 -15.21 -12.99 11.09
N LYS A 142 -15.46 -12.28 12.19
CA LYS A 142 -16.50 -11.24 12.27
C LYS A 142 -16.25 -10.16 11.22
N LEU A 143 -17.28 -9.87 10.44
CA LEU A 143 -17.27 -8.74 9.50
C LEU A 143 -17.53 -7.45 10.26
N ILE A 144 -16.64 -6.49 10.07
CA ILE A 144 -16.76 -5.16 10.65
C ILE A 144 -17.55 -4.29 9.68
N ALA A 145 -18.74 -3.86 10.07
CA ALA A 145 -19.56 -2.99 9.23
C ALA A 145 -18.91 -1.60 9.09
N LYS A 146 -18.97 -1.04 7.88
CA LYS A 146 -18.52 0.32 7.62
C LYS A 146 -19.40 1.33 8.36
N LYS A 147 -18.90 1.94 9.43
CA LYS A 147 -19.64 2.89 10.27
C LYS A 147 -19.44 4.37 9.88
N ILE A 148 -18.43 4.69 9.06
CA ILE A 148 -18.00 6.07 8.84
C ILE A 148 -17.90 6.37 7.35
N LYS A 149 -18.60 7.43 6.89
CA LYS A 149 -18.31 8.07 5.60
C LYS A 149 -17.11 9.00 5.81
N LEU A 150 -16.12 8.90 4.92
CA LEU A 150 -14.98 9.81 4.93
C LEU A 150 -15.47 11.24 4.68
N LYS A 151 -15.14 12.16 5.59
CA LYS A 151 -15.33 13.61 5.39
C LYS A 151 -14.26 14.20 4.48
N ASN A 152 -13.02 13.69 4.57
CA ASN A 152 -11.86 14.14 3.79
C ASN A 152 -11.13 12.95 3.18
N ASN A 153 -10.79 13.05 1.90
CA ASN A 153 -10.05 12.02 1.17
C ASN A 153 -8.52 12.17 1.28
N ILE A 154 -8.03 13.15 2.04
CA ILE A 154 -6.61 13.46 2.18
C ILE A 154 -6.27 13.60 3.67
N THR A 155 -5.16 13.02 4.06
CA THR A 155 -4.51 13.23 5.36
C THR A 155 -3.09 13.69 5.11
N THR A 156 -2.72 14.86 5.61
CA THR A 156 -1.35 15.36 5.61
C THR A 156 -0.79 15.22 7.01
N GLU A 157 0.33 14.53 7.12
CA GLU A 157 1.09 14.40 8.36
C GLU A 157 2.40 15.18 8.19
N SER A 158 2.60 16.20 9.02
CA SER A 158 3.92 16.83 9.20
C SER A 158 4.61 16.16 10.38
N LYS A 159 5.89 15.83 10.21
CA LYS A 159 6.73 15.46 11.37
C LYS A 159 6.72 16.55 12.39
#